data_9e59528c1b5182eb17a6a340fa37560a
#
_entry.id   9e59528c1b5182eb17a6a340fa37560a
#
_cell.length_a   1.000
_cell.length_b   1.000
_cell.length_c   1.000
_cell.angle_alpha   90.00
_cell.angle_beta   90.00
_cell.angle_gamma   90.00
#
_symmetry.space_group_name_H-M   'P 1'
#
loop_
_entity.id
_entity.type
_entity.pdbx_description
1 polymer ?
#
loop_
_entity_poly.entity_id
_entity_poly.type
_entity_poly.pdbx_seq_one_letter_code
_entity_poly.pdbx_strand_id
1 'polypeptide(L)'
;MSAKNVDRHNRFRSITVGFRVSPEEQEELNRAVALSGLPKQEYCYRKCMGREVVVQPNPRVHKALKTQMTAILAELERIAAGDSVLCTSVGADERQSVQNTISSISALDTEINHPDENSPENFEDILRQMQRMSDPAYLHTVSMNELYETVYQSRPPVIDGLLYSGTYLFAGAPKVGKSFFMAQLAYHISTGQPLWNYEVHQGMVLYLALEDDYQRLQERMSRMFGVEGTDNLHFAVYAKQLGAGLDEQLEKFIREHHDTRLIIIDTLQKIREVSTDAYSYANDYDIVGRMKQFADKNGVCLLLVHHTRKQQAGDKFEMISGTTGLLGCADGAFLLQKEKRTDLNATLEIVGRDQPDQKLHLTRDAEKLTWQLDHAETELWKKPPDPLMSKLAAVIAGDTPVWSGSATELVALLDEDMQPNILTRRLNVKAGELLNEYSIEYTVKRTRSGSFISLARKAV
;
A
#
# COMPACT_ATOMS: atom_id res chain seq x y z
N MET A 1 -21.40 -16.76 -39.56
CA MET A 1 -20.05 -16.14 -39.70
C MET A 1 -20.18 -15.06 -40.75
N SER A 2 -20.08 -13.77 -40.34
CA SER A 2 -20.17 -12.64 -41.28
C SER A 2 -18.87 -12.62 -42.14
N ALA A 3 -18.99 -12.62 -43.46
CA ALA A 3 -17.88 -12.49 -44.36
C ALA A 3 -17.10 -11.22 -44.04
N LYS A 4 -15.81 -11.35 -43.78
CA LYS A 4 -14.92 -10.18 -43.56
C LYS A 4 -14.90 -9.37 -44.85
N ASN A 5 -15.36 -8.13 -44.77
CA ASN A 5 -15.31 -7.20 -45.89
C ASN A 5 -13.85 -6.75 -46.07
N VAL A 6 -13.15 -7.35 -46.98
CA VAL A 6 -11.75 -7.05 -47.35
C VAL A 6 -11.70 -6.33 -48.71
N ASP A 7 -10.70 -5.46 -48.91
CA ASP A 7 -10.48 -4.77 -50.19
C ASP A 7 -9.91 -5.74 -51.27
N ARG A 8 -9.74 -5.23 -52.51
CA ARG A 8 -9.17 -5.99 -53.65
C ARG A 8 -7.74 -6.56 -53.41
N HIS A 9 -7.08 -6.11 -52.34
CA HIS A 9 -5.77 -6.60 -51.89
C HIS A 9 -5.87 -7.46 -50.60
N ASN A 10 -7.08 -7.97 -50.32
CA ASN A 10 -7.36 -8.82 -49.17
C ASN A 10 -7.06 -8.15 -47.77
N ARG A 11 -7.17 -6.83 -47.73
CA ARG A 11 -6.94 -6.04 -46.49
C ARG A 11 -8.28 -5.73 -45.81
N PHE A 12 -8.38 -6.08 -44.55
CA PHE A 12 -9.57 -5.78 -43.72
C PHE A 12 -9.72 -4.27 -43.46
N ARG A 13 -8.59 -3.54 -43.34
CA ARG A 13 -8.57 -2.07 -43.15
C ARG A 13 -8.28 -1.42 -44.50
N SER A 14 -9.32 -1.05 -45.23
CA SER A 14 -9.24 -0.55 -46.61
C SER A 14 -9.22 0.98 -46.72
N ILE A 15 -9.61 1.71 -45.65
CA ILE A 15 -9.66 3.16 -45.63
C ILE A 15 -8.37 3.72 -45.01
N THR A 16 -7.74 4.67 -45.68
CA THR A 16 -6.57 5.39 -45.17
C THR A 16 -7.00 6.72 -44.58
N VAL A 17 -6.63 6.98 -43.33
CA VAL A 17 -6.77 8.28 -42.66
C VAL A 17 -5.38 8.88 -42.52
N GLY A 18 -5.18 10.09 -43.01
CA GLY A 18 -3.89 10.80 -42.93
C GLY A 18 -4.07 12.19 -42.32
N PHE A 19 -3.04 12.63 -41.59
CA PHE A 19 -2.95 14.01 -41.06
C PHE A 19 -1.53 14.55 -41.29
N ARG A 20 -1.39 15.86 -41.25
CA ARG A 20 -0.11 16.55 -41.42
C ARG A 20 0.37 17.01 -40.03
N VAL A 21 1.67 16.95 -39.79
CA VAL A 21 2.34 17.38 -38.56
C VAL A 21 3.51 18.28 -38.88
N SER A 22 3.91 19.15 -37.96
CA SER A 22 5.15 19.90 -38.06
C SER A 22 6.38 19.01 -37.88
N PRO A 23 7.59 19.46 -38.21
CA PRO A 23 8.82 18.71 -37.95
C PRO A 23 8.98 18.35 -36.44
N GLU A 24 8.65 19.28 -35.55
CA GLU A 24 8.75 19.11 -34.10
C GLU A 24 7.73 18.04 -33.62
N GLU A 25 6.48 18.14 -34.02
CA GLU A 25 5.43 17.17 -33.73
C GLU A 25 5.77 15.77 -34.30
N GLN A 26 6.43 15.74 -35.47
CA GLN A 26 6.90 14.48 -36.05
C GLN A 26 7.99 13.82 -35.19
N GLU A 27 8.91 14.59 -34.64
CA GLU A 27 9.94 14.07 -33.73
C GLU A 27 9.33 13.53 -32.44
N GLU A 28 8.39 14.27 -31.83
CA GLU A 28 7.67 13.84 -30.65
C GLU A 28 6.88 12.54 -30.89
N LEU A 29 6.14 12.49 -32.02
CA LEU A 29 5.43 11.29 -32.42
C LEU A 29 6.39 10.09 -32.63
N ASN A 30 7.54 10.31 -33.26
CA ASN A 30 8.51 9.26 -33.48
C ASN A 30 9.11 8.75 -32.16
N ARG A 31 9.37 9.64 -31.18
CA ARG A 31 9.80 9.24 -29.81
C ARG A 31 8.74 8.40 -29.13
N ALA A 32 7.49 8.84 -29.14
CA ALA A 32 6.38 8.12 -28.51
C ALA A 32 6.16 6.73 -29.15
N VAL A 33 6.28 6.64 -30.48
CA VAL A 33 6.22 5.36 -31.23
C VAL A 33 7.38 4.44 -30.83
N ALA A 34 8.58 4.97 -30.74
CA ALA A 34 9.76 4.18 -30.35
C ALA A 34 9.62 3.61 -28.91
N LEU A 35 9.12 4.41 -27.97
CA LEU A 35 8.89 4.02 -26.58
C LEU A 35 7.75 3.00 -26.45
N SER A 36 6.76 3.05 -27.33
CA SER A 36 5.64 2.09 -27.29
C SER A 36 5.99 0.67 -27.80
N GLY A 37 7.06 0.55 -28.57
CA GLY A 37 7.43 -0.70 -29.24
C GLY A 37 6.51 -1.12 -30.38
N LEU A 38 5.47 -0.35 -30.67
CA LEU A 38 4.51 -0.64 -31.73
C LEU A 38 4.97 -0.07 -33.09
N PRO A 39 4.52 -0.64 -34.23
CA PRO A 39 4.62 0.01 -35.50
C PRO A 39 3.88 1.37 -35.50
N LYS A 40 4.43 2.41 -36.14
CA LYS A 40 3.87 3.77 -36.15
C LYS A 40 2.36 3.81 -36.51
N GLN A 41 1.96 3.02 -37.51
CA GLN A 41 0.55 2.93 -37.93
C GLN A 41 -0.35 2.37 -36.81
N GLU A 42 0.07 1.34 -36.11
CA GLU A 42 -0.70 0.73 -35.02
C GLU A 42 -0.76 1.67 -33.80
N TYR A 43 0.35 2.35 -33.47
CA TYR A 43 0.37 3.35 -32.42
C TYR A 43 -0.62 4.48 -32.70
N CYS A 44 -0.55 5.09 -33.90
CA CYS A 44 -1.46 6.18 -34.29
C CYS A 44 -2.92 5.69 -34.28
N TYR A 45 -3.18 4.48 -34.81
CA TYR A 45 -4.51 3.90 -34.80
C TYR A 45 -5.09 3.77 -33.38
N ARG A 46 -4.30 3.21 -32.45
CA ARG A 46 -4.75 3.07 -31.05
C ARG A 46 -5.05 4.42 -30.40
N LYS A 47 -4.15 5.40 -30.57
CA LYS A 47 -4.35 6.75 -30.04
C LYS A 47 -5.58 7.46 -30.64
N CYS A 48 -5.79 7.37 -31.94
CA CYS A 48 -6.97 7.95 -32.60
C CYS A 48 -8.29 7.30 -32.18
N MET A 49 -8.24 6.01 -31.82
CA MET A 49 -9.43 5.25 -31.36
C MET A 49 -9.64 5.28 -29.85
N GLY A 50 -8.88 6.10 -29.10
CA GLY A 50 -8.94 6.16 -27.64
C GLY A 50 -8.56 4.86 -26.92
N ARG A 51 -7.81 3.97 -27.60
CA ARG A 51 -7.36 2.70 -27.00
C ARG A 51 -6.07 2.90 -26.24
N GLU A 52 -5.92 2.19 -25.15
CA GLU A 52 -4.70 2.18 -24.37
C GLU A 52 -3.51 1.66 -25.19
N VAL A 53 -2.38 2.36 -25.07
CA VAL A 53 -1.12 1.97 -25.71
C VAL A 53 -0.26 1.32 -24.63
N VAL A 54 -0.34 0.00 -24.55
CA VAL A 54 0.53 -0.78 -23.68
C VAL A 54 1.91 -0.86 -24.34
N VAL A 55 2.95 -0.47 -23.61
CA VAL A 55 4.34 -0.55 -24.05
C VAL A 55 4.73 -2.02 -24.23
N GLN A 56 5.21 -2.39 -25.43
CA GLN A 56 5.71 -3.73 -25.68
C GLN A 56 7.23 -3.75 -25.51
N PRO A 57 7.75 -4.53 -24.53
CA PRO A 57 9.20 -4.64 -24.34
C PRO A 57 9.84 -5.27 -25.57
N ASN A 58 10.77 -4.55 -26.20
CA ASN A 58 11.60 -5.05 -27.28
C ASN A 58 12.92 -4.25 -27.34
N PRO A 59 13.95 -4.72 -28.07
CA PRO A 59 15.25 -4.05 -28.15
C PRO A 59 15.20 -2.59 -28.62
N ARG A 60 14.16 -2.21 -29.41
CA ARG A 60 13.98 -0.81 -29.85
C ARG A 60 13.53 0.10 -28.70
N VAL A 61 12.64 -0.39 -27.84
CA VAL A 61 12.21 0.32 -26.62
C VAL A 61 13.40 0.55 -25.69
N HIS A 62 14.21 -0.49 -25.45
CA HIS A 62 15.43 -0.37 -24.64
C HIS A 62 16.41 0.66 -25.19
N LYS A 63 16.66 0.62 -26.51
CA LYS A 63 17.54 1.58 -27.17
C LYS A 63 16.99 3.01 -27.05
N ALA A 64 15.68 3.20 -27.23
CA ALA A 64 15.04 4.50 -27.13
C ALA A 64 15.09 5.04 -25.67
N LEU A 65 14.83 4.20 -24.68
CA LEU A 65 14.95 4.53 -23.26
C LEU A 65 16.38 4.92 -22.89
N LYS A 66 17.36 4.11 -23.26
CA LYS A 66 18.78 4.40 -23.03
C LYS A 66 19.17 5.75 -23.62
N THR A 67 18.80 6.04 -24.86
CA THR A 67 19.08 7.31 -25.53
C THR A 67 18.46 8.49 -24.79
N GLN A 68 17.23 8.35 -24.29
CA GLN A 68 16.55 9.41 -23.54
C GLN A 68 17.16 9.62 -22.15
N MET A 69 17.50 8.54 -21.44
CA MET A 69 18.18 8.63 -20.14
C MET A 69 19.55 9.31 -20.26
N THR A 70 20.33 8.98 -21.29
CA THR A 70 21.60 9.64 -21.56
C THR A 70 21.43 11.12 -21.87
N ALA A 71 20.39 11.51 -22.60
CA ALA A 71 20.09 12.92 -22.88
C ALA A 71 19.67 13.71 -21.63
N ILE A 72 18.86 13.09 -20.75
CA ILE A 72 18.46 13.66 -19.47
C ILE A 72 19.67 13.81 -18.55
N LEU A 73 20.54 12.81 -18.49
CA LEU A 73 21.78 12.87 -17.69
C LEU A 73 22.67 14.02 -18.13
N ALA A 74 22.91 14.16 -19.43
CA ALA A 74 23.74 15.24 -19.98
C ALA A 74 23.14 16.62 -19.66
N GLU A 75 21.80 16.77 -19.68
CA GLU A 75 21.15 18.02 -19.33
C GLU A 75 21.24 18.33 -17.83
N LEU A 76 21.10 17.30 -16.97
CA LEU A 76 21.29 17.45 -15.52
C LEU A 76 22.74 17.82 -15.18
N GLU A 77 23.72 17.22 -15.85
CA GLU A 77 25.14 17.57 -15.70
C GLU A 77 25.40 19.02 -16.12
N ARG A 78 24.77 19.48 -17.22
CA ARG A 78 24.85 20.86 -17.68
C ARG A 78 24.26 21.85 -16.67
N ILE A 79 23.12 21.49 -16.07
CA ILE A 79 22.48 22.28 -15.01
C ILE A 79 23.35 22.32 -13.76
N ALA A 80 23.90 21.19 -13.35
CA ALA A 80 24.80 21.09 -12.18
C ALA A 80 26.07 21.89 -12.34
N ALA A 81 26.62 21.97 -13.59
CA ALA A 81 27.79 22.75 -13.93
C ALA A 81 27.52 24.27 -13.97
N GLY A 82 26.25 24.70 -13.94
CA GLY A 82 25.91 26.12 -13.94
C GLY A 82 25.85 26.80 -15.33
N ASP A 83 25.91 26.02 -16.41
CA ASP A 83 25.94 26.49 -17.80
C ASP A 83 24.59 26.97 -18.37
N SER A 84 23.51 26.96 -17.56
CA SER A 84 22.17 27.34 -18.01
C SER A 84 21.80 28.75 -17.55
N VAL A 85 21.24 29.53 -18.44
CA VAL A 85 20.69 30.88 -18.18
C VAL A 85 19.57 30.87 -17.10
N LEU A 86 18.99 29.72 -16.80
CA LEU A 86 17.97 29.50 -15.77
C LEU A 86 18.55 29.25 -14.37
N CYS A 87 19.86 29.03 -14.23
CA CYS A 87 20.49 28.62 -12.96
C CYS A 87 20.82 29.76 -11.98
N THR A 88 20.51 31.00 -12.28
CA THR A 88 20.80 32.14 -11.38
C THR A 88 19.89 32.18 -10.15
N SER A 89 18.85 31.35 -10.08
CA SER A 89 17.89 31.29 -8.97
C SER A 89 17.87 29.96 -8.19
N VAL A 90 18.72 28.99 -8.55
CA VAL A 90 18.74 27.66 -7.90
C VAL A 90 19.61 27.70 -6.64
N GLY A 91 19.01 27.38 -5.50
CA GLY A 91 19.69 27.33 -4.19
C GLY A 91 20.72 26.20 -4.07
N ALA A 92 21.58 26.26 -3.05
CA ALA A 92 22.62 25.26 -2.81
C ALA A 92 22.03 23.85 -2.56
N ASP A 93 20.90 23.77 -1.85
CA ASP A 93 20.20 22.52 -1.54
C ASP A 93 19.58 21.86 -2.78
N GLU A 94 19.08 22.67 -3.71
CA GLU A 94 18.52 22.18 -4.98
C GLU A 94 19.64 21.62 -5.89
N ARG A 95 20.81 22.26 -5.91
CA ARG A 95 22.00 21.76 -6.63
C ARG A 95 22.49 20.43 -6.05
N GLN A 96 22.48 20.28 -4.73
CA GLN A 96 22.83 19.02 -4.08
C GLN A 96 21.83 17.91 -4.43
N SER A 97 20.53 18.22 -4.50
CA SER A 97 19.50 17.28 -4.92
C SER A 97 19.68 16.81 -6.37
N VAL A 98 20.01 17.73 -7.28
CA VAL A 98 20.35 17.40 -8.68
C VAL A 98 21.60 16.52 -8.74
N GLN A 99 22.65 16.83 -7.95
CA GLN A 99 23.87 16.03 -7.91
C GLN A 99 23.62 14.61 -7.38
N ASN A 100 22.76 14.45 -6.38
CA ASN A 100 22.34 13.14 -5.86
C ASN A 100 21.57 12.34 -6.93
N THR A 101 20.73 13.02 -7.71
CA THR A 101 19.97 12.40 -8.82
C THR A 101 20.93 11.95 -9.93
N ILE A 102 21.91 12.76 -10.31
CA ILE A 102 22.95 12.41 -11.28
C ILE A 102 23.72 11.18 -10.81
N SER A 103 24.13 11.14 -9.54
CA SER A 103 24.86 10.00 -8.96
C SER A 103 24.02 8.71 -9.00
N SER A 104 22.72 8.80 -8.72
CA SER A 104 21.80 7.66 -8.77
C SER A 104 21.61 7.15 -10.20
N ILE A 105 21.46 8.05 -11.18
CA ILE A 105 21.33 7.68 -12.61
C ILE A 105 22.65 7.07 -13.13
N SER A 106 23.80 7.62 -12.74
CA SER A 106 25.09 7.09 -13.13
C SER A 106 25.36 5.71 -12.54
N ALA A 107 24.93 5.45 -11.30
CA ALA A 107 24.99 4.12 -10.69
C ALA A 107 24.13 3.11 -11.46
N LEU A 108 22.91 3.49 -11.85
CA LEU A 108 22.04 2.66 -12.68
C LEU A 108 22.63 2.37 -14.07
N ASP A 109 23.28 3.37 -14.71
CA ASP A 109 23.93 3.15 -16.00
C ASP A 109 25.15 2.20 -15.87
N THR A 110 25.84 2.24 -14.74
CA THR A 110 26.96 1.32 -14.43
C THR A 110 26.44 -0.11 -14.21
N GLU A 111 25.32 -0.29 -13.49
CA GLU A 111 24.66 -1.59 -13.32
C GLU A 111 24.13 -2.17 -14.65
N ILE A 112 23.63 -1.31 -15.55
CA ILE A 112 23.13 -1.72 -16.86
C ILE A 112 24.28 -2.09 -17.82
N ASN A 113 25.42 -1.40 -17.77
CA ASN A 113 26.55 -1.59 -18.70
C ASN A 113 27.57 -2.65 -18.24
N HIS A 114 27.66 -2.90 -16.92
CA HIS A 114 28.48 -3.94 -16.33
C HIS A 114 27.63 -4.77 -15.36
N PRO A 115 26.70 -5.62 -15.87
CA PRO A 115 26.01 -6.56 -15.03
C PRO A 115 27.08 -7.45 -14.39
N ASP A 116 27.10 -7.44 -13.06
CA ASP A 116 28.00 -8.30 -12.30
C ASP A 116 27.76 -9.74 -12.79
N GLU A 117 28.78 -10.41 -13.32
CA GLU A 117 28.67 -11.78 -13.83
C GLU A 117 28.18 -12.77 -12.76
N ASN A 118 28.09 -12.31 -11.50
CA ASN A 118 27.58 -13.02 -10.33
C ASN A 118 26.16 -12.63 -9.93
N SER A 119 25.48 -11.71 -10.64
CA SER A 119 24.06 -11.45 -10.44
C SER A 119 23.26 -12.66 -10.94
N PRO A 120 22.37 -13.27 -10.12
CA PRO A 120 21.60 -14.45 -10.54
C PRO A 120 20.58 -14.17 -11.65
N GLU A 121 20.35 -12.92 -11.98
CA GLU A 121 19.41 -12.49 -13.01
C GLU A 121 20.17 -12.10 -14.28
N ASN A 122 20.47 -13.09 -15.13
CA ASN A 122 20.89 -12.82 -16.50
C ASN A 122 19.76 -12.07 -17.23
N PHE A 123 20.10 -11.03 -17.99
CA PHE A 123 19.15 -10.23 -18.79
C PHE A 123 18.16 -11.08 -19.62
N GLU A 124 18.62 -12.26 -20.10
CA GLU A 124 17.76 -13.22 -20.79
C GLU A 124 16.68 -13.80 -19.89
N ASP A 125 16.92 -14.01 -18.61
CA ASP A 125 15.95 -14.55 -17.66
C ASP A 125 14.91 -13.48 -17.31
N ILE A 126 15.32 -12.23 -17.18
CA ILE A 126 14.41 -11.08 -17.02
C ILE A 126 13.52 -10.96 -18.28
N LEU A 127 14.10 -11.03 -19.47
CA LEU A 127 13.33 -10.99 -20.72
C LEU A 127 12.34 -12.16 -20.83
N ARG A 128 12.75 -13.38 -20.46
CA ARG A 128 11.86 -14.55 -20.45
C ARG A 128 10.74 -14.37 -19.44
N GLN A 129 11.03 -13.82 -18.27
CA GLN A 129 10.03 -13.54 -17.25
C GLN A 129 9.05 -12.48 -17.74
N MET A 130 9.52 -11.38 -18.31
CA MET A 130 8.66 -10.34 -18.92
C MET A 130 7.79 -10.89 -20.06
N GLN A 131 8.34 -11.77 -20.91
CA GLN A 131 7.58 -12.43 -21.98
C GLN A 131 6.49 -13.34 -21.39
N ARG A 132 6.81 -14.12 -20.35
CA ARG A 132 5.81 -14.94 -19.63
C ARG A 132 4.71 -14.09 -19.01
N MET A 133 5.07 -12.99 -18.36
CA MET A 133 4.09 -12.07 -17.74
C MET A 133 3.19 -11.37 -18.79
N SER A 134 3.63 -11.30 -20.05
CA SER A 134 2.85 -10.74 -21.15
C SER A 134 1.86 -11.74 -21.77
N ASP A 135 1.95 -13.01 -21.42
CA ASP A 135 1.02 -14.04 -21.89
C ASP A 135 -0.25 -13.97 -21.04
N PRO A 136 -1.44 -13.70 -21.64
CA PRO A 136 -2.71 -13.66 -20.89
C PRO A 136 -3.08 -14.98 -20.19
N ALA A 137 -2.48 -16.10 -20.62
CA ALA A 137 -2.67 -17.41 -20.00
C ALA A 137 -1.66 -17.71 -18.88
N TYR A 138 -0.68 -16.83 -18.64
CA TYR A 138 0.35 -17.05 -17.63
C TYR A 138 -0.21 -16.76 -16.23
N LEU A 139 -0.22 -17.80 -15.40
CA LEU A 139 -0.51 -17.65 -13.96
C LEU A 139 0.82 -17.51 -13.19
N HIS A 140 1.05 -16.36 -12.61
CA HIS A 140 2.22 -16.17 -11.72
C HIS A 140 2.06 -16.99 -10.45
N THR A 141 2.96 -17.94 -10.25
CA THR A 141 2.98 -18.80 -9.07
C THR A 141 4.35 -18.77 -8.42
N VAL A 142 4.39 -18.87 -7.10
CA VAL A 142 5.59 -19.07 -6.32
C VAL A 142 5.51 -20.42 -5.61
N SER A 143 6.59 -21.17 -5.59
CA SER A 143 6.66 -22.42 -4.83
C SER A 143 6.75 -22.11 -3.33
N MET A 144 6.41 -23.09 -2.48
CA MET A 144 6.57 -22.94 -1.03
C MET A 144 8.03 -22.67 -0.61
N ASN A 145 9.00 -23.21 -1.36
CA ASN A 145 10.41 -22.91 -1.12
C ASN A 145 10.74 -21.46 -1.43
N GLU A 146 10.32 -20.93 -2.58
CA GLU A 146 10.51 -19.54 -2.94
C GLU A 146 9.82 -18.59 -1.97
N LEU A 147 8.61 -18.96 -1.47
CA LEU A 147 7.91 -18.20 -0.46
C LEU A 147 8.73 -18.05 0.84
N TYR A 148 9.40 -19.11 1.29
CA TYR A 148 10.25 -19.06 2.48
C TYR A 148 11.65 -18.48 2.24
N GLU A 149 12.10 -18.44 0.99
CA GLU A 149 13.37 -17.83 0.59
C GLU A 149 13.27 -16.32 0.36
N THR A 150 12.05 -15.79 0.24
CA THR A 150 11.77 -14.37 0.05
C THR A 150 11.49 -13.67 1.37
N VAL A 151 12.09 -12.50 1.58
CA VAL A 151 11.78 -11.63 2.72
C VAL A 151 10.62 -10.72 2.34
N TYR A 152 9.47 -10.93 2.95
CA TYR A 152 8.33 -10.02 2.81
C TYR A 152 8.35 -9.00 3.93
N GLN A 153 8.38 -7.74 3.57
CA GLN A 153 8.30 -6.67 4.57
C GLN A 153 6.90 -6.64 5.18
N SER A 154 6.80 -6.98 6.46
CA SER A 154 5.58 -6.77 7.21
C SER A 154 5.55 -5.34 7.76
N ARG A 155 4.39 -4.70 7.73
CA ARG A 155 4.19 -3.44 8.43
C ARG A 155 3.76 -3.72 9.87
N PRO A 156 4.18 -2.89 10.84
CA PRO A 156 3.66 -3.02 12.19
C PRO A 156 2.14 -2.83 12.17
N PRO A 157 1.41 -3.42 13.12
CA PRO A 157 0.00 -3.11 13.32
C PRO A 157 -0.20 -1.60 13.46
N VAL A 158 -1.39 -1.11 13.17
CA VAL A 158 -1.75 0.30 13.40
C VAL A 158 -2.04 0.51 14.88
N ILE A 159 -2.73 -0.45 15.49
CA ILE A 159 -2.97 -0.55 16.92
C ILE A 159 -2.75 -2.01 17.33
N ASP A 160 -1.84 -2.25 18.24
CA ASP A 160 -1.47 -3.60 18.66
C ASP A 160 -2.67 -4.42 19.15
N GLY A 161 -2.85 -5.60 18.57
CA GLY A 161 -3.95 -6.50 18.94
C GLY A 161 -5.34 -6.04 18.53
N LEU A 162 -5.49 -4.86 17.90
CA LEU A 162 -6.80 -4.29 17.56
C LEU A 162 -6.96 -3.97 16.07
N LEU A 163 -5.96 -3.36 15.41
CA LEU A 163 -6.09 -2.88 14.03
C LEU A 163 -4.78 -3.06 13.26
N TYR A 164 -4.86 -3.71 12.11
CA TYR A 164 -3.73 -4.04 11.24
C TYR A 164 -3.85 -3.37 9.87
N SER A 165 -2.81 -3.48 9.03
CA SER A 165 -2.95 -3.12 7.61
C SER A 165 -3.98 -4.04 6.94
N GLY A 166 -4.71 -3.51 5.96
CA GLY A 166 -5.78 -4.23 5.27
C GLY A 166 -7.09 -3.44 5.27
N THR A 167 -8.17 -4.08 4.87
CA THR A 167 -9.48 -3.42 4.74
C THR A 167 -10.47 -3.95 5.76
N TYR A 168 -10.99 -3.04 6.57
CA TYR A 168 -11.94 -3.35 7.64
C TYR A 168 -13.25 -2.60 7.45
N LEU A 169 -14.36 -3.26 7.82
CA LEU A 169 -15.67 -2.63 7.92
C LEU A 169 -15.90 -2.13 9.35
N PHE A 170 -16.38 -0.89 9.51
CA PHE A 170 -16.86 -0.40 10.79
C PHE A 170 -18.36 -0.16 10.73
N ALA A 171 -19.12 -1.05 11.33
CA ALA A 171 -20.56 -1.06 11.21
C ALA A 171 -21.28 -0.70 12.53
N GLY A 172 -22.51 -0.25 12.40
CA GLY A 172 -23.38 0.04 13.52
C GLY A 172 -24.60 0.85 13.11
N ALA A 173 -25.61 0.86 13.96
CA ALA A 173 -26.84 1.59 13.72
C ALA A 173 -26.61 3.11 13.49
N PRO A 174 -27.45 3.80 12.73
CA PRO A 174 -27.38 5.25 12.61
C PRO A 174 -27.41 5.94 14.01
N LYS A 175 -26.52 6.93 14.21
CA LYS A 175 -26.40 7.71 15.44
C LYS A 175 -25.92 6.93 16.66
N VAL A 176 -25.32 5.73 16.51
CA VAL A 176 -24.75 4.97 17.63
C VAL A 176 -23.44 5.58 18.15
N GLY A 177 -22.80 6.44 17.38
CA GLY A 177 -21.53 7.11 17.74
C GLY A 177 -20.31 6.70 16.92
N LYS A 178 -20.52 6.09 15.74
CA LYS A 178 -19.43 5.66 14.83
C LYS A 178 -18.44 6.77 14.49
N SER A 179 -18.91 7.91 13.99
CA SER A 179 -18.05 9.02 13.58
C SER A 179 -17.25 9.63 14.74
N PHE A 180 -17.73 9.53 15.99
CA PHE A 180 -16.94 9.88 17.17
C PHE A 180 -15.84 8.87 17.43
N PHE A 181 -16.13 7.58 17.24
CA PHE A 181 -15.12 6.54 17.36
C PHE A 181 -14.06 6.68 16.25
N MET A 182 -14.48 6.98 15.01
CA MET A 182 -13.56 7.26 13.90
C MET A 182 -12.64 8.45 14.21
N ALA A 183 -13.19 9.55 14.73
CA ALA A 183 -12.41 10.71 15.16
C ALA A 183 -11.41 10.36 16.28
N GLN A 184 -11.82 9.49 17.21
CA GLN A 184 -10.97 9.02 18.29
C GLN A 184 -9.81 8.16 17.76
N LEU A 185 -10.09 7.17 16.91
CA LEU A 185 -9.04 6.37 16.27
C LEU A 185 -8.06 7.26 15.50
N ALA A 186 -8.60 8.16 14.66
CA ALA A 186 -7.79 9.08 13.86
C ALA A 186 -6.85 9.94 14.72
N TYR A 187 -7.35 10.49 15.83
CA TYR A 187 -6.55 11.30 16.75
C TYR A 187 -5.43 10.47 17.40
N HIS A 188 -5.76 9.31 17.97
CA HIS A 188 -4.76 8.48 18.65
C HIS A 188 -3.67 8.00 17.70
N ILE A 189 -4.01 7.59 16.48
CA ILE A 189 -3.04 7.14 15.49
C ILE A 189 -2.17 8.30 14.98
N SER A 190 -2.75 9.47 14.75
CA SER A 190 -1.98 10.63 14.27
C SER A 190 -1.05 11.22 15.33
N THR A 191 -1.35 11.06 16.62
CA THR A 191 -0.56 11.57 17.73
C THR A 191 0.36 10.53 18.37
N GLY A 192 0.15 9.24 18.09
CA GLY A 192 0.88 8.14 18.73
C GLY A 192 0.47 7.90 20.19
N GLN A 193 -0.60 8.54 20.67
CA GLN A 193 -1.09 8.32 22.02
C GLN A 193 -1.79 6.96 22.12
N PRO A 194 -1.58 6.18 23.19
CA PRO A 194 -2.25 4.91 23.38
C PRO A 194 -3.77 5.06 23.34
N LEU A 195 -4.45 4.13 22.65
CA LEU A 195 -5.90 4.02 22.71
C LEU A 195 -6.26 3.07 23.84
N TRP A 196 -6.81 3.60 24.94
CA TRP A 196 -7.05 2.85 26.16
C TRP A 196 -5.74 2.21 26.68
N ASN A 197 -5.65 0.88 26.67
CA ASN A 197 -4.46 0.10 27.05
C ASN A 197 -3.74 -0.53 25.84
N TYR A 198 -4.12 -0.15 24.61
CA TYR A 198 -3.50 -0.64 23.39
C TYR A 198 -2.42 0.34 22.91
N GLU A 199 -1.26 -0.20 22.54
CA GLU A 199 -0.19 0.58 21.92
C GLU A 199 -0.59 1.00 20.51
N VAL A 200 -0.27 2.23 20.14
CA VAL A 200 -0.60 2.84 18.85
C VAL A 200 0.69 3.21 18.13
N HIS A 201 0.81 2.74 16.90
CA HIS A 201 1.92 3.13 16.03
C HIS A 201 1.56 4.40 15.26
N GLN A 202 2.23 5.49 15.63
CA GLN A 202 2.00 6.81 15.03
C GLN A 202 2.20 6.80 13.51
N GLY A 203 1.38 7.57 12.79
CA GLY A 203 1.52 7.83 11.37
C GLY A 203 0.45 8.76 10.84
N MET A 204 0.54 9.07 9.56
CA MET A 204 -0.41 9.92 8.86
C MET A 204 -1.78 9.25 8.74
N VAL A 205 -2.82 10.03 8.97
CA VAL A 205 -4.22 9.61 8.87
C VAL A 205 -4.98 10.50 7.91
N LEU A 206 -5.68 9.90 6.95
CA LEU A 206 -6.67 10.57 6.11
C LEU A 206 -8.08 10.18 6.56
N TYR A 207 -8.89 11.17 6.95
CA TYR A 207 -10.29 10.95 7.30
C TYR A 207 -11.22 11.63 6.29
N LEU A 208 -11.83 10.82 5.40
CA LEU A 208 -12.89 11.27 4.50
C LEU A 208 -14.22 11.29 5.25
N ALA A 209 -14.57 12.44 5.83
CA ALA A 209 -15.79 12.67 6.59
C ALA A 209 -16.91 13.19 5.67
N LEU A 210 -17.39 12.33 4.76
CA LEU A 210 -18.23 12.71 3.61
C LEU A 210 -19.71 13.02 3.97
N GLU A 211 -20.08 12.85 5.23
CA GLU A 211 -21.39 13.26 5.77
C GLU A 211 -21.31 14.47 6.72
N ASP A 212 -20.12 15.07 6.80
CA ASP A 212 -19.84 16.19 7.71
C ASP A 212 -19.43 17.45 6.94
N ASP A 213 -19.26 18.55 7.68
CA ASP A 213 -18.63 19.77 7.22
C ASP A 213 -17.47 20.17 8.16
N TYR A 214 -16.61 21.09 7.70
CA TYR A 214 -15.43 21.48 8.45
C TYR A 214 -15.74 22.14 9.80
N GLN A 215 -16.84 22.91 9.89
CA GLN A 215 -17.25 23.55 11.15
C GLN A 215 -17.61 22.49 12.20
N ARG A 216 -18.44 21.51 11.83
CA ARG A 216 -18.83 20.41 12.72
C ARG A 216 -17.66 19.53 13.11
N LEU A 217 -16.72 19.29 12.19
CA LEU A 217 -15.48 18.57 12.49
C LEU A 217 -14.64 19.35 13.51
N GLN A 218 -14.44 20.65 13.29
CA GLN A 218 -13.70 21.52 14.23
C GLN A 218 -14.32 21.52 15.62
N GLU A 219 -15.62 21.72 15.74
CA GLU A 219 -16.34 21.69 17.02
C GLU A 219 -16.21 20.32 17.71
N ARG A 220 -16.33 19.23 16.94
CA ARG A 220 -16.18 17.85 17.44
C ARG A 220 -14.78 17.61 17.97
N MET A 221 -13.76 17.88 17.17
CA MET A 221 -12.36 17.66 17.54
C MET A 221 -11.97 18.50 18.76
N SER A 222 -12.35 19.77 18.79
CA SER A 222 -12.11 20.64 19.93
C SER A 222 -12.79 20.14 21.21
N ARG A 223 -14.02 19.64 21.12
CA ARG A 223 -14.72 19.06 22.25
C ARG A 223 -14.09 17.77 22.77
N MET A 224 -13.62 16.92 21.86
CA MET A 224 -13.06 15.60 22.21
C MET A 224 -11.64 15.70 22.76
N PHE A 225 -10.80 16.54 22.17
CA PHE A 225 -9.35 16.52 22.40
C PHE A 225 -8.76 17.89 22.76
N GLY A 226 -9.56 18.96 22.75
CA GLY A 226 -9.06 20.31 22.94
C GLY A 226 -8.62 20.95 21.64
N VAL A 227 -7.76 21.97 21.74
CA VAL A 227 -7.35 22.79 20.59
C VAL A 227 -5.91 22.53 20.14
N GLU A 228 -5.22 21.58 20.75
CA GLU A 228 -3.89 21.15 20.30
C GLU A 228 -4.04 20.30 19.04
N GLY A 229 -3.40 20.76 17.95
CA GLY A 229 -3.48 20.13 16.64
C GLY A 229 -2.34 19.18 16.36
N THR A 230 -2.45 18.45 15.25
CA THR A 230 -1.39 17.64 14.67
C THR A 230 -1.43 17.74 13.15
N ASP A 231 -0.27 17.80 12.51
CA ASP A 231 -0.15 17.80 11.04
C ASP A 231 -0.33 16.39 10.43
N ASN A 232 -0.36 15.35 11.27
CA ASN A 232 -0.53 13.97 10.84
C ASN A 232 -2.01 13.56 10.68
N LEU A 233 -2.98 14.46 10.83
CA LEU A 233 -4.40 14.17 10.64
C LEU A 233 -5.03 15.11 9.63
N HIS A 234 -5.39 14.56 8.48
CA HIS A 234 -6.03 15.29 7.41
C HIS A 234 -7.50 14.92 7.29
N PHE A 235 -8.35 15.94 7.05
CA PHE A 235 -9.78 15.76 6.82
C PHE A 235 -10.16 16.17 5.40
N ALA A 236 -11.07 15.41 4.79
CA ALA A 236 -11.76 15.82 3.59
C ALA A 236 -13.26 15.58 3.73
N VAL A 237 -14.06 16.58 3.40
CA VAL A 237 -15.54 16.50 3.43
C VAL A 237 -16.13 16.21 2.06
N TYR A 238 -15.29 16.12 1.06
CA TYR A 238 -15.62 15.76 -0.31
C TYR A 238 -14.55 14.87 -0.92
N ALA A 239 -14.98 13.83 -1.62
CA ALA A 239 -14.13 12.96 -2.44
C ALA A 239 -14.90 12.57 -3.72
N LYS A 240 -14.18 12.16 -4.75
CA LYS A 240 -14.78 11.54 -5.93
C LYS A 240 -15.34 10.15 -5.59
N GLN A 241 -16.15 9.60 -6.48
CA GLN A 241 -16.65 8.23 -6.34
C GLN A 241 -15.59 7.23 -6.82
N LEU A 242 -15.72 6.01 -6.37
CA LEU A 242 -14.90 4.88 -6.83
C LEU A 242 -15.15 4.67 -8.33
N GLY A 243 -14.06 4.51 -9.11
CA GLY A 243 -14.15 4.45 -10.58
C GLY A 243 -14.29 5.81 -11.29
N ALA A 244 -14.52 6.88 -10.54
CA ALA A 244 -14.60 8.25 -11.08
C ALA A 244 -13.47 9.16 -10.57
N GLY A 245 -12.39 8.57 -10.03
CA GLY A 245 -11.18 9.28 -9.63
C GLY A 245 -10.89 9.29 -8.13
N LEU A 246 -11.58 8.49 -7.31
CA LEU A 246 -11.23 8.30 -5.90
C LEU A 246 -9.89 7.58 -5.76
N ASP A 247 -9.68 6.55 -6.59
CA ASP A 247 -8.45 5.75 -6.58
C ASP A 247 -7.22 6.66 -6.78
N GLU A 248 -7.27 7.55 -7.76
CA GLU A 248 -6.21 8.50 -8.08
C GLU A 248 -6.00 9.54 -6.95
N GLN A 249 -7.10 9.98 -6.30
CA GLN A 249 -7.02 10.89 -5.15
C GLN A 249 -6.30 10.23 -3.97
N LEU A 250 -6.65 8.99 -3.64
CA LEU A 250 -6.03 8.23 -2.55
C LEU A 250 -4.57 7.88 -2.87
N GLU A 251 -4.26 7.45 -4.10
CA GLU A 251 -2.88 7.18 -4.53
C GLU A 251 -2.01 8.43 -4.48
N LYS A 252 -2.56 9.60 -4.88
CA LYS A 252 -1.85 10.86 -4.78
C LYS A 252 -1.56 11.22 -3.32
N PHE A 253 -2.54 11.10 -2.42
CA PHE A 253 -2.35 11.37 -1.00
C PHE A 253 -1.23 10.50 -0.40
N ILE A 254 -1.22 9.19 -0.69
CA ILE A 254 -0.18 8.29 -0.18
C ILE A 254 1.20 8.64 -0.74
N ARG A 255 1.30 9.07 -2.01
CA ARG A 255 2.57 9.52 -2.59
C ARG A 255 3.11 10.80 -1.95
N GLU A 256 2.23 11.69 -1.50
CA GLU A 256 2.60 12.93 -0.81
C GLU A 256 2.89 12.68 0.69
N HIS A 257 2.33 11.58 1.26
CA HIS A 257 2.44 11.22 2.67
C HIS A 257 2.80 9.75 2.81
N HIS A 258 4.08 9.41 2.67
CA HIS A 258 4.59 8.02 2.65
C HIS A 258 4.42 7.25 3.96
N ASP A 259 4.20 7.93 5.06
CA ASP A 259 3.95 7.39 6.40
C ASP A 259 2.45 7.17 6.69
N THR A 260 1.59 7.24 5.66
CA THR A 260 0.16 6.98 5.81
C THR A 260 -0.09 5.59 6.36
N ARG A 261 -0.78 5.52 7.51
CA ARG A 261 -1.13 4.27 8.18
C ARG A 261 -2.61 3.95 8.12
N LEU A 262 -3.46 4.98 8.19
CA LEU A 262 -4.91 4.80 8.22
C LEU A 262 -5.61 5.74 7.25
N ILE A 263 -6.56 5.18 6.50
CA ILE A 263 -7.54 5.93 5.72
C ILE A 263 -8.93 5.55 6.22
N ILE A 264 -9.71 6.51 6.67
CA ILE A 264 -11.10 6.32 7.10
C ILE A 264 -12.03 6.88 6.03
N ILE A 265 -13.03 6.09 5.63
CA ILE A 265 -14.09 6.53 4.70
C ILE A 265 -15.43 6.47 5.44
N ASP A 266 -15.96 7.61 5.82
CA ASP A 266 -17.23 7.77 6.53
C ASP A 266 -18.22 8.58 5.65
N THR A 267 -19.09 7.92 4.86
CA THR A 267 -19.39 6.51 4.82
C THR A 267 -19.14 5.86 3.46
N LEU A 268 -19.04 4.53 3.44
CA LEU A 268 -18.95 3.73 2.21
C LEU A 268 -20.04 4.09 1.18
N GLN A 269 -21.24 4.43 1.65
CA GLN A 269 -22.36 4.83 0.77
C GLN A 269 -22.05 6.04 -0.11
N LYS A 270 -21.20 6.95 0.33
CA LYS A 270 -20.89 8.20 -0.38
C LYS A 270 -19.90 8.03 -1.54
N ILE A 271 -19.12 6.98 -1.52
CA ILE A 271 -18.13 6.69 -2.58
C ILE A 271 -18.64 5.71 -3.64
N ARG A 272 -19.87 5.18 -3.48
CA ARG A 272 -20.48 4.25 -4.46
C ARG A 272 -20.79 4.97 -5.76
N GLU A 273 -20.60 4.29 -6.88
CA GLU A 273 -21.09 4.74 -8.17
C GLU A 273 -22.63 4.79 -8.19
N VAL A 274 -23.18 5.82 -8.83
CA VAL A 274 -24.61 5.92 -9.07
C VAL A 274 -24.96 5.02 -10.26
N SER A 275 -25.13 3.73 -10.02
CA SER A 275 -25.65 2.78 -11.00
C SER A 275 -27.13 2.51 -10.74
N THR A 276 -27.89 2.19 -11.79
CA THR A 276 -29.32 1.86 -11.72
C THR A 276 -29.62 0.62 -10.86
N ASP A 277 -28.61 -0.26 -10.66
CA ASP A 277 -28.66 -1.46 -9.82
C ASP A 277 -27.84 -1.33 -8.53
N ALA A 278 -27.90 -0.17 -7.90
CA ALA A 278 -27.04 0.27 -6.79
C ALA A 278 -27.00 -0.62 -5.54
N TYR A 279 -27.82 -1.67 -5.45
CA TYR A 279 -27.98 -2.53 -4.28
C TYR A 279 -27.76 -4.02 -4.58
N SER A 280 -27.03 -4.36 -5.66
CA SER A 280 -26.72 -5.76 -5.93
C SER A 280 -25.56 -6.25 -5.07
N TYR A 281 -25.62 -7.52 -4.66
CA TYR A 281 -24.54 -8.24 -3.96
C TYR A 281 -23.19 -8.11 -4.70
N ALA A 282 -23.21 -8.20 -6.03
CA ALA A 282 -22.03 -8.11 -6.86
C ALA A 282 -21.34 -6.75 -6.76
N ASN A 283 -22.11 -5.66 -6.68
CA ASN A 283 -21.56 -4.30 -6.59
C ASN A 283 -20.88 -4.05 -5.22
N ASP A 284 -21.47 -4.52 -4.12
CA ASP A 284 -20.88 -4.39 -2.78
C ASP A 284 -19.58 -5.19 -2.68
N TYR A 285 -19.55 -6.40 -3.24
CA TYR A 285 -18.37 -7.25 -3.29
C TYR A 285 -17.24 -6.61 -4.09
N ASP A 286 -17.56 -6.03 -5.24
CA ASP A 286 -16.59 -5.40 -6.15
C ASP A 286 -15.97 -4.14 -5.51
N ILE A 287 -16.77 -3.30 -4.87
CA ILE A 287 -16.30 -2.09 -4.19
C ILE A 287 -15.31 -2.43 -3.07
N VAL A 288 -15.66 -3.36 -2.18
CA VAL A 288 -14.75 -3.75 -1.07
C VAL A 288 -13.54 -4.49 -1.61
N GLY A 289 -13.70 -5.31 -2.67
CA GLY A 289 -12.60 -5.98 -3.35
C GLY A 289 -11.57 -5.01 -3.95
N ARG A 290 -12.01 -3.95 -4.62
CA ARG A 290 -11.14 -2.89 -5.14
C ARG A 290 -10.43 -2.12 -4.01
N MET A 291 -11.17 -1.77 -2.96
CA MET A 291 -10.59 -1.10 -1.79
C MET A 291 -9.56 -1.99 -1.08
N LYS A 292 -9.81 -3.30 -1.02
CA LYS A 292 -8.84 -4.26 -0.49
C LYS A 292 -7.57 -4.32 -1.33
N GLN A 293 -7.69 -4.43 -2.66
CA GLN A 293 -6.52 -4.41 -3.55
C GLN A 293 -5.70 -3.13 -3.37
N PHE A 294 -6.38 -1.99 -3.19
CA PHE A 294 -5.72 -0.71 -2.91
C PHE A 294 -4.97 -0.74 -1.57
N ALA A 295 -5.61 -1.21 -0.50
CA ALA A 295 -5.00 -1.29 0.83
C ALA A 295 -3.78 -2.24 0.84
N ASP A 296 -3.91 -3.42 0.24
CA ASP A 296 -2.86 -4.44 0.13
C ASP A 296 -1.65 -3.90 -0.66
N LYS A 297 -1.90 -3.28 -1.84
CA LYS A 297 -0.87 -2.68 -2.69
C LYS A 297 -0.05 -1.60 -1.95
N ASN A 298 -0.72 -0.75 -1.18
CA ASN A 298 -0.10 0.37 -0.50
C ASN A 298 0.31 0.04 0.95
N GLY A 299 -0.12 -1.11 1.49
CA GLY A 299 0.15 -1.58 2.85
C GLY A 299 -0.41 -0.63 3.91
N VAL A 300 -1.57 -0.03 3.68
CA VAL A 300 -2.27 0.86 4.60
C VAL A 300 -3.46 0.14 5.23
N CYS A 301 -3.92 0.65 6.37
CA CYS A 301 -5.22 0.28 6.92
C CYS A 301 -6.31 1.13 6.27
N LEU A 302 -7.35 0.50 5.77
CA LEU A 302 -8.53 1.16 5.22
C LEU A 302 -9.74 0.79 6.06
N LEU A 303 -10.38 1.77 6.67
CA LEU A 303 -11.54 1.59 7.54
C LEU A 303 -12.79 2.18 6.88
N LEU A 304 -13.70 1.30 6.45
CA LEU A 304 -14.92 1.65 5.73
C LEU A 304 -16.11 1.68 6.69
N VAL A 305 -16.65 2.87 6.94
CA VAL A 305 -17.82 3.02 7.81
C VAL A 305 -19.10 2.68 7.07
N HIS A 306 -19.92 1.82 7.68
CA HIS A 306 -21.17 1.36 7.10
C HIS A 306 -22.31 1.36 8.13
N HIS A 307 -23.56 1.40 7.64
CA HIS A 307 -24.76 1.30 8.48
C HIS A 307 -25.29 -0.12 8.52
N THR A 308 -25.70 -0.58 9.70
CA THR A 308 -26.42 -1.85 9.83
C THR A 308 -27.87 -1.72 9.41
N ARG A 309 -28.45 -2.80 8.88
CA ARG A 309 -29.91 -2.92 8.64
C ARG A 309 -30.67 -3.16 9.95
N LYS A 310 -31.97 -2.87 9.93
CA LYS A 310 -32.84 -3.03 11.09
C LYS A 310 -33.30 -4.47 11.35
N GLN A 311 -32.99 -5.42 10.47
CA GLN A 311 -33.39 -6.82 10.63
C GLN A 311 -32.54 -7.49 11.72
N GLN A 312 -33.19 -8.19 12.65
CA GLN A 312 -32.51 -9.08 13.60
C GLN A 312 -32.07 -10.33 12.84
N ALA A 313 -30.79 -10.66 12.90
CA ALA A 313 -30.22 -11.89 12.38
C ALA A 313 -29.70 -12.75 13.56
N GLY A 314 -29.60 -14.05 13.33
CA GLY A 314 -29.05 -14.98 14.33
C GLY A 314 -27.57 -14.69 14.63
N ASP A 315 -26.81 -14.32 13.60
CA ASP A 315 -25.48 -13.74 13.71
C ASP A 315 -25.57 -12.22 13.55
N LYS A 316 -25.01 -11.50 14.51
CA LYS A 316 -25.01 -10.03 14.53
C LYS A 316 -24.28 -9.42 13.34
N PHE A 317 -23.25 -10.08 12.82
CA PHE A 317 -22.48 -9.61 11.67
C PHE A 317 -23.26 -9.74 10.35
N GLU A 318 -24.26 -10.60 10.26
CA GLU A 318 -25.18 -10.64 9.11
C GLU A 318 -26.00 -9.35 8.95
N MET A 319 -26.11 -8.53 10.01
CA MET A 319 -26.76 -7.22 9.94
C MET A 319 -25.92 -6.17 9.20
N ILE A 320 -24.61 -6.40 8.98
CA ILE A 320 -23.70 -5.40 8.43
C ILE A 320 -24.09 -4.95 7.03
N SER A 321 -24.66 -5.82 6.20
CA SER A 321 -24.95 -5.40 4.83
C SER A 321 -26.22 -5.94 4.22
N GLY A 322 -26.83 -6.93 4.81
CA GLY A 322 -27.87 -7.72 4.12
C GLY A 322 -27.34 -8.53 2.94
N THR A 323 -26.02 -8.55 2.77
CA THR A 323 -25.31 -9.49 1.89
C THR A 323 -24.05 -9.92 2.64
N THR A 324 -23.84 -11.23 2.76
CA THR A 324 -22.62 -11.86 3.30
C THR A 324 -21.35 -11.45 2.51
N GLY A 325 -21.53 -10.74 1.39
CA GLY A 325 -20.47 -10.36 0.47
C GLY A 325 -19.50 -9.30 1.00
N LEU A 326 -19.99 -8.29 1.72
CA LEU A 326 -19.11 -7.23 2.24
C LEU A 326 -18.12 -7.78 3.26
N LEU A 327 -18.62 -8.58 4.22
CA LEU A 327 -17.77 -9.18 5.24
C LEU A 327 -16.80 -10.21 4.66
N GLY A 328 -17.24 -10.97 3.65
CA GLY A 328 -16.39 -11.97 2.99
C GLY A 328 -15.17 -11.41 2.26
N CYS A 329 -15.24 -10.16 1.78
CA CYS A 329 -14.13 -9.48 1.10
C CYS A 329 -13.19 -8.77 2.05
N ALA A 330 -13.68 -8.22 3.16
CA ALA A 330 -12.88 -7.48 4.11
C ALA A 330 -11.93 -8.40 4.90
N ASP A 331 -10.86 -7.85 5.45
CA ASP A 331 -9.94 -8.55 6.34
C ASP A 331 -10.51 -8.69 7.75
N GLY A 332 -11.46 -7.83 8.11
CA GLY A 332 -12.19 -7.92 9.35
C GLY A 332 -13.33 -6.91 9.46
N ALA A 333 -14.03 -6.96 10.56
CA ALA A 333 -15.13 -6.04 10.85
C ALA A 333 -15.22 -5.69 12.32
N PHE A 334 -15.66 -4.47 12.56
CA PHE A 334 -15.98 -3.89 13.86
C PHE A 334 -17.47 -3.60 13.90
N LEU A 335 -18.17 -4.10 14.89
CA LEU A 335 -19.61 -3.88 15.08
C LEU A 335 -19.88 -3.14 16.38
N LEU A 336 -20.22 -1.85 16.28
CA LEU A 336 -20.57 -1.01 17.43
C LEU A 336 -22.08 -1.07 17.68
N GLN A 337 -22.50 -1.55 18.86
CA GLN A 337 -23.88 -1.74 19.24
C GLN A 337 -24.20 -1.11 20.59
N LYS A 338 -25.43 -0.61 20.73
CA LYS A 338 -26.03 -0.18 22.01
C LYS A 338 -27.32 -0.97 22.22
N GLU A 339 -27.64 -1.35 23.44
CA GLU A 339 -28.91 -1.98 23.77
C GLU A 339 -30.07 -1.00 23.57
N LYS A 340 -29.93 0.20 24.11
CA LYS A 340 -30.89 1.29 23.93
C LYS A 340 -30.17 2.53 23.38
N ARG A 341 -30.86 3.33 22.59
CA ARG A 341 -30.30 4.56 22.00
C ARG A 341 -29.79 5.56 23.03
N THR A 342 -30.42 5.60 24.18
CA THR A 342 -30.09 6.52 25.27
C THR A 342 -28.93 6.07 26.13
N ASP A 343 -28.51 4.79 26.01
CA ASP A 343 -27.45 4.24 26.83
C ASP A 343 -26.11 4.88 26.49
N LEU A 344 -25.30 5.13 27.50
CA LEU A 344 -23.93 5.55 27.36
C LEU A 344 -23.05 4.32 27.01
N ASN A 345 -23.45 3.15 27.48
CA ASN A 345 -22.73 1.90 27.25
C ASN A 345 -22.95 1.33 25.83
N ALA A 346 -21.91 0.73 25.29
CA ALA A 346 -21.94 0.05 24.01
C ALA A 346 -21.05 -1.19 24.05
N THR A 347 -21.30 -2.12 23.13
CA THR A 347 -20.37 -3.22 22.83
C THR A 347 -19.71 -2.97 21.48
N LEU A 348 -18.43 -3.25 21.39
CA LEU A 348 -17.67 -3.29 20.15
C LEU A 348 -17.21 -4.73 19.94
N GLU A 349 -17.84 -5.42 19.00
CA GLU A 349 -17.44 -6.77 18.59
C GLU A 349 -16.53 -6.67 17.37
N ILE A 350 -15.45 -7.47 17.36
CA ILE A 350 -14.38 -7.39 16.37
C ILE A 350 -14.12 -8.82 15.88
N VAL A 351 -14.11 -8.99 14.57
CA VAL A 351 -13.73 -10.24 13.91
C VAL A 351 -12.72 -9.95 12.80
N GLY A 352 -11.79 -10.84 12.57
CA GLY A 352 -10.78 -10.66 11.52
C GLY A 352 -10.11 -11.98 11.11
N ARG A 353 -9.45 -11.96 9.94
CA ARG A 353 -8.74 -13.13 9.40
C ARG A 353 -7.51 -13.50 10.22
N ASP A 354 -6.75 -12.48 10.63
CA ASP A 354 -5.43 -12.64 11.25
C ASP A 354 -5.40 -12.20 12.72
N GLN A 355 -6.57 -12.02 13.33
CA GLN A 355 -6.73 -11.61 14.73
C GLN A 355 -7.84 -12.41 15.40
N PRO A 356 -7.71 -12.69 16.71
CA PRO A 356 -8.77 -13.35 17.47
C PRO A 356 -10.02 -12.47 17.56
N ASP A 357 -11.18 -13.11 17.61
CA ASP A 357 -12.44 -12.42 17.85
C ASP A 357 -12.41 -11.78 19.23
N GLN A 358 -12.89 -10.54 19.32
CA GLN A 358 -12.88 -9.75 20.55
C GLN A 358 -14.24 -9.12 20.78
N LYS A 359 -14.58 -8.95 22.05
CA LYS A 359 -15.74 -8.18 22.46
C LYS A 359 -15.36 -7.23 23.59
N LEU A 360 -15.44 -5.94 23.30
CA LEU A 360 -15.08 -4.85 24.17
C LEU A 360 -16.35 -4.16 24.68
N HIS A 361 -16.40 -3.90 25.98
CA HIS A 361 -17.44 -3.11 26.61
C HIS A 361 -16.95 -1.68 26.76
N LEU A 362 -17.71 -0.76 26.20
CA LEU A 362 -17.34 0.65 26.11
C LEU A 362 -18.37 1.53 26.79
N THR A 363 -17.91 2.56 27.48
CA THR A 363 -18.74 3.65 28.01
C THR A 363 -18.40 4.96 27.31
N ARG A 364 -19.42 5.71 26.91
CA ARG A 364 -19.22 7.00 26.26
C ARG A 364 -19.11 8.10 27.33
N ASP A 365 -18.02 8.83 27.30
CA ASP A 365 -17.87 10.04 28.07
C ASP A 365 -18.91 11.10 27.63
N ALA A 366 -19.68 11.62 28.57
CA ALA A 366 -20.78 12.57 28.30
C ALA A 366 -20.27 13.97 27.91
N GLU A 367 -19.09 14.36 28.40
CA GLU A 367 -18.51 15.69 28.15
C GLU A 367 -17.66 15.70 26.91
N LYS A 368 -16.67 14.80 26.82
CA LYS A 368 -15.73 14.69 25.72
C LYS A 368 -16.26 13.90 24.54
N LEU A 369 -17.33 13.12 24.73
CA LEU A 369 -17.93 12.25 23.71
C LEU A 369 -16.99 11.15 23.19
N THR A 370 -15.87 10.90 23.86
CA THR A 370 -14.96 9.80 23.58
C THR A 370 -15.48 8.48 24.14
N TRP A 371 -15.01 7.37 23.58
CA TRP A 371 -15.29 6.05 24.08
C TRP A 371 -14.18 5.59 25.03
N GLN A 372 -14.55 5.10 26.19
CA GLN A 372 -13.67 4.54 27.20
C GLN A 372 -13.88 3.03 27.27
N LEU A 373 -12.82 2.27 27.45
CA LEU A 373 -12.87 0.83 27.62
C LEU A 373 -13.16 0.50 29.07
N ASP A 374 -14.28 -0.16 29.34
CA ASP A 374 -14.59 -0.68 30.66
C ASP A 374 -13.86 -2.01 30.91
N HIS A 375 -14.11 -2.99 30.03
CA HIS A 375 -13.43 -4.29 30.05
C HIS A 375 -13.55 -4.99 28.69
N ALA A 376 -12.68 -5.99 28.45
CA ALA A 376 -12.74 -6.89 27.34
C ALA A 376 -13.19 -8.29 27.82
N GLU A 377 -14.11 -8.92 27.10
CA GLU A 377 -14.51 -10.32 27.42
C GLU A 377 -13.43 -11.31 27.00
N THR A 378 -12.61 -10.97 26.00
CA THR A 378 -11.51 -11.78 25.53
C THR A 378 -10.20 -11.14 25.98
N GLU A 379 -9.41 -11.85 26.79
CA GLU A 379 -8.05 -11.41 27.08
C GLU A 379 -7.23 -11.43 25.80
N LEU A 380 -6.52 -10.33 25.53
CA LEU A 380 -5.56 -10.28 24.43
C LEU A 380 -4.49 -11.35 24.65
N TRP A 381 -4.54 -12.41 23.86
CA TRP A 381 -3.47 -13.36 23.84
C TRP A 381 -2.20 -12.71 23.26
N LYS A 382 -1.31 -12.29 24.14
CA LYS A 382 0.03 -11.87 23.73
C LYS A 382 0.80 -13.13 23.38
N LYS A 383 1.14 -13.30 22.11
CA LYS A 383 2.04 -14.35 21.66
C LYS A 383 3.33 -14.27 22.48
N PRO A 384 3.74 -15.36 23.14
CA PRO A 384 5.00 -15.35 23.88
C PRO A 384 6.15 -14.99 22.93
N PRO A 385 7.15 -14.21 23.37
CA PRO A 385 8.31 -13.86 22.57
C PRO A 385 8.96 -15.13 21.99
N ASP A 386 9.32 -15.09 20.72
CA ASP A 386 10.04 -16.20 20.10
C ASP A 386 11.44 -16.30 20.74
N PRO A 387 11.80 -17.43 21.36
CA PRO A 387 13.10 -17.57 22.05
C PRO A 387 14.28 -17.31 21.11
N LEU A 388 14.17 -17.69 19.83
CA LEU A 388 15.21 -17.46 18.83
C LEU A 388 15.39 -15.96 18.56
N MET A 389 14.29 -15.20 18.44
CA MET A 389 14.33 -13.75 18.23
C MET A 389 14.92 -13.03 19.44
N SER A 390 14.57 -13.48 20.64
CA SER A 390 15.13 -12.94 21.89
C SER A 390 16.63 -13.18 22.03
N LYS A 391 17.12 -14.38 21.69
CA LYS A 391 18.55 -14.71 21.64
C LYS A 391 19.28 -13.83 20.63
N LEU A 392 18.70 -13.67 19.44
CA LEU A 392 19.28 -12.86 18.37
C LEU A 392 19.35 -11.37 18.76
N ALA A 393 18.31 -10.86 19.39
CA ALA A 393 18.31 -9.51 19.93
C ALA A 393 19.38 -9.29 21.01
N ALA A 394 19.64 -10.31 21.83
CA ALA A 394 20.72 -10.25 22.83
C ALA A 394 22.13 -10.20 22.20
N VAL A 395 22.35 -10.87 21.07
CA VAL A 395 23.61 -10.85 20.31
C VAL A 395 23.85 -9.46 19.70
N ILE A 396 22.79 -8.77 19.26
CA ILE A 396 22.86 -7.42 18.62
C ILE A 396 22.71 -6.29 19.67
N ALA A 397 22.70 -6.65 20.96
CA ALA A 397 22.60 -5.66 22.04
C ALA A 397 24.00 -5.16 22.48
N GLY A 398 24.07 -3.94 23.03
CA GLY A 398 25.31 -3.38 23.60
C GLY A 398 26.27 -2.81 22.57
N ASP A 399 27.56 -3.13 22.70
CA ASP A 399 28.66 -2.53 21.90
C ASP A 399 28.75 -3.04 20.45
N THR A 400 27.91 -4.04 20.07
CA THR A 400 27.85 -4.60 18.72
C THR A 400 26.51 -4.37 18.05
N PRO A 401 26.20 -3.14 17.59
CA PRO A 401 24.91 -2.83 16.98
C PRO A 401 24.73 -3.43 15.57
N VAL A 402 25.78 -4.05 15.02
CA VAL A 402 25.79 -4.67 13.69
C VAL A 402 26.49 -6.02 13.75
N TRP A 403 25.88 -7.03 13.13
CA TRP A 403 26.51 -8.33 12.90
C TRP A 403 26.35 -8.72 11.43
N SER A 404 27.38 -9.31 10.84
CA SER A 404 27.33 -9.84 9.46
C SER A 404 28.17 -11.10 9.36
N GLY A 405 27.61 -12.11 8.68
CA GLY A 405 28.31 -13.38 8.52
C GLY A 405 27.44 -14.41 7.77
N SER A 406 27.97 -15.62 7.65
CA SER A 406 27.23 -16.75 7.05
C SER A 406 26.15 -17.27 8.00
N ALA A 407 25.11 -17.90 7.43
CA ALA A 407 24.07 -18.55 8.23
C ALA A 407 24.63 -19.63 9.16
N THR A 408 25.73 -20.29 8.77
CA THR A 408 26.41 -21.30 9.58
C THR A 408 27.06 -20.66 10.82
N GLU A 409 27.74 -19.52 10.66
CA GLU A 409 28.34 -18.78 11.78
C GLU A 409 27.27 -18.26 12.74
N LEU A 410 26.12 -17.83 12.20
CA LEU A 410 25.01 -17.38 13.05
C LEU A 410 24.39 -18.52 13.86
N VAL A 411 24.19 -19.70 13.28
CA VAL A 411 23.72 -20.89 14.02
C VAL A 411 24.68 -21.23 15.17
N ALA A 412 26.00 -21.24 14.90
CA ALA A 412 27.01 -21.50 15.92
C ALA A 412 27.02 -20.43 17.03
N LEU A 413 26.85 -19.16 16.66
CA LEU A 413 26.82 -18.04 17.61
C LEU A 413 25.59 -18.09 18.54
N LEU A 414 24.43 -18.55 18.01
CA LEU A 414 23.20 -18.68 18.77
C LEU A 414 23.09 -19.95 19.57
N ASP A 415 24.08 -20.87 19.42
CA ASP A 415 24.10 -22.21 20.06
C ASP A 415 22.78 -22.97 19.81
N GLU A 416 22.35 -23.00 18.52
CA GLU A 416 21.12 -23.65 18.10
C GLU A 416 21.41 -24.94 17.33
N ASP A 417 20.67 -26.01 17.67
CA ASP A 417 20.72 -27.27 16.92
C ASP A 417 19.75 -27.24 15.73
N MET A 418 20.12 -26.46 14.71
CA MET A 418 19.34 -26.36 13.47
C MET A 418 20.22 -26.22 12.24
N GLN A 419 19.68 -26.59 11.09
CA GLN A 419 20.36 -26.39 9.80
C GLN A 419 20.39 -24.90 9.42
N PRO A 420 21.50 -24.38 8.85
CA PRO A 420 21.62 -22.97 8.46
C PRO A 420 20.52 -22.47 7.50
N ASN A 421 20.04 -23.33 6.60
CA ASN A 421 18.93 -23.00 5.70
C ASN A 421 17.60 -22.84 6.46
N ILE A 422 17.38 -23.64 7.52
CA ILE A 422 16.19 -23.52 8.37
C ILE A 422 16.23 -22.20 9.14
N LEU A 423 17.40 -21.82 9.70
CA LEU A 423 17.57 -20.52 10.34
C LEU A 423 17.24 -19.39 9.38
N THR A 424 17.83 -19.38 8.18
CA THR A 424 17.58 -18.35 7.17
C THR A 424 16.09 -18.22 6.84
N ARG A 425 15.39 -19.34 6.61
CA ARG A 425 13.95 -19.33 6.35
C ARG A 425 13.13 -18.78 7.52
N ARG A 426 13.48 -19.14 8.75
CA ARG A 426 12.84 -18.57 9.95
C ARG A 426 13.04 -17.07 10.04
N LEU A 427 14.26 -16.58 9.78
CA LEU A 427 14.56 -15.15 9.77
C LEU A 427 13.84 -14.42 8.66
N ASN A 428 13.74 -14.98 7.47
CA ASN A 428 12.98 -14.41 6.36
C ASN A 428 11.52 -14.18 6.74
N VAL A 429 10.88 -15.18 7.35
CA VAL A 429 9.48 -15.09 7.83
C VAL A 429 9.34 -14.09 8.98
N LYS A 430 10.37 -13.97 9.83
CA LYS A 430 10.36 -13.13 11.03
C LYS A 430 11.02 -11.76 10.88
N ALA A 431 11.42 -11.39 9.66
CA ALA A 431 12.10 -10.13 9.40
C ALA A 431 11.32 -8.90 9.88
N GLY A 432 9.99 -8.92 9.72
CA GLY A 432 9.12 -7.88 10.23
C GLY A 432 9.03 -7.83 11.76
N GLU A 433 8.97 -8.98 12.43
CA GLU A 433 8.98 -9.08 13.90
C GLU A 433 10.30 -8.54 14.47
N LEU A 434 11.44 -8.91 13.84
CA LEU A 434 12.76 -8.38 14.21
C LEU A 434 12.82 -6.85 14.11
N LEU A 435 12.30 -6.28 13.04
CA LEU A 435 12.30 -4.84 12.83
C LEU A 435 11.37 -4.13 13.82
N ASN A 436 10.15 -4.62 13.99
CA ASN A 436 9.09 -3.93 14.73
C ASN A 436 9.25 -4.06 16.25
N GLU A 437 9.60 -5.25 16.75
CA GLU A 437 9.69 -5.52 18.19
C GLU A 437 11.08 -5.30 18.75
N TYR A 438 12.13 -5.54 17.95
CA TYR A 438 13.53 -5.47 18.42
C TYR A 438 14.35 -4.34 17.79
N SER A 439 13.76 -3.59 16.85
CA SER A 439 14.45 -2.55 16.06
C SER A 439 15.67 -3.08 15.31
N ILE A 440 15.65 -4.34 14.88
CA ILE A 440 16.72 -5.00 14.15
C ILE A 440 16.35 -5.15 12.69
N GLU A 441 17.09 -4.49 11.83
CA GLU A 441 16.98 -4.64 10.38
C GLU A 441 17.74 -5.90 9.95
N TYR A 442 17.02 -6.79 9.27
CA TYR A 442 17.54 -8.05 8.73
C TYR A 442 17.65 -7.95 7.22
N THR A 443 18.83 -8.28 6.69
CA THR A 443 19.03 -8.47 5.25
C THR A 443 19.78 -9.77 4.98
N VAL A 444 19.45 -10.40 3.85
CA VAL A 444 20.10 -11.64 3.41
C VAL A 444 20.50 -11.54 1.94
N LYS A 445 21.73 -11.99 1.63
CA LYS A 445 22.22 -12.13 0.26
C LYS A 445 22.59 -13.60 0.02
N ARG A 446 22.15 -14.15 -1.10
CA ARG A 446 22.51 -15.50 -1.51
C ARG A 446 23.88 -15.47 -2.18
N THR A 447 24.79 -16.33 -1.73
CA THR A 447 26.14 -16.47 -2.28
C THR A 447 26.36 -17.91 -2.76
N ARG A 448 27.43 -18.18 -3.51
CA ARG A 448 27.77 -19.54 -3.93
C ARG A 448 28.05 -20.50 -2.77
N SER A 449 28.47 -19.95 -1.61
CA SER A 449 28.77 -20.69 -0.38
C SER A 449 27.60 -20.76 0.60
N GLY A 450 26.44 -20.19 0.29
CA GLY A 450 25.25 -20.15 1.14
C GLY A 450 24.70 -18.77 1.37
N SER A 451 23.85 -18.61 2.38
CA SER A 451 23.25 -17.31 2.73
C SER A 451 24.20 -16.48 3.59
N PHE A 452 24.45 -15.24 3.17
CA PHE A 452 25.13 -14.21 3.96
C PHE A 452 24.10 -13.28 4.59
N ILE A 453 24.13 -13.17 5.91
CA ILE A 453 23.14 -12.46 6.72
C ILE A 453 23.75 -11.20 7.30
N SER A 454 23.03 -10.10 7.27
CA SER A 454 23.38 -8.87 7.99
C SER A 454 22.23 -8.45 8.89
N LEU A 455 22.57 -8.11 10.12
CA LEU A 455 21.67 -7.68 11.19
C LEU A 455 22.18 -6.34 11.71
N ALA A 456 21.35 -5.33 11.72
CA ALA A 456 21.73 -3.99 12.18
C ALA A 456 20.65 -3.41 13.09
N ARG A 457 21.02 -2.90 14.26
CA ARG A 457 20.08 -2.20 15.13
C ARG A 457 19.84 -0.80 14.58
N LYS A 458 18.59 -0.44 14.31
CA LYS A 458 18.22 0.93 13.98
C LYS A 458 18.27 1.78 15.24
N ALA A 459 18.89 2.95 15.15
CA ALA A 459 18.73 3.98 16.18
C ALA A 459 17.23 4.38 16.24
N VAL A 460 16.67 4.36 17.43
CA VAL A 460 15.30 4.79 17.70
C VAL A 460 15.19 6.29 17.54
#